data_3801e15bafd08bbfb641c1f5559382cd
#
_entry.id   3801e15bafd08bbfb641c1f5559382cd
#
_cell.length_a   1.000
_cell.length_b   1.000
_cell.length_c   1.000
_cell.angle_alpha   90.00
_cell.angle_beta   90.00
_cell.angle_gamma   90.00
#
_symmetry.space_group_name_H-M   'P 1'
#
loop_
_entity.id
_entity.type
_entity.pdbx_description
1 polymer ?
#
loop_
_entity_poly.entity_id
_entity_poly.type
_entity_poly.pdbx_seq_one_letter_code
_entity_poly.pdbx_strand_id
1 'polypeptide(L)'
;DGEFHKYDPQKRPVLHPQGNFSGYETMHYRSYGESQNYMRLPEIFMPTEFLHGLYDGGHGAGLYDYWEMMRKHPRCAGGFLWVLADEGVKRVDMNGFIDNCGNYGADGIVGPHHEKEGSYFTIKQVWCPIQIMTDSLDSQFDGKLKIENRYDFLNANTCRFTYKYVQLPSVTDKGGMKVMKQGE
;
A
#
# COMPACT_ATOMS: atom_id res chain seq x y z
N ASP A 1 19.90 10.37 -19.70
CA ASP A 1 20.59 10.26 -18.39
C ASP A 1 21.64 11.35 -18.20
N GLY A 2 22.41 11.69 -19.25
CA GLY A 2 23.49 12.67 -19.15
C GLY A 2 23.06 14.02 -18.56
N GLU A 3 21.89 14.51 -18.91
CA GLU A 3 21.40 15.78 -18.37
C GLU A 3 21.09 15.67 -16.87
N PHE A 4 20.49 14.57 -16.40
CA PHE A 4 20.29 14.37 -14.97
C PHE A 4 21.62 14.35 -14.22
N HIS A 5 22.61 13.59 -14.70
CA HIS A 5 23.94 13.51 -14.08
C HIS A 5 24.69 14.83 -14.12
N LYS A 6 24.42 15.69 -15.10
CA LYS A 6 25.02 17.03 -15.18
C LYS A 6 24.61 17.94 -14.01
N TYR A 7 23.34 17.84 -13.59
CA TYR A 7 22.78 18.72 -12.57
C TYR A 7 22.64 18.06 -11.19
N ASP A 8 22.74 16.73 -11.09
CA ASP A 8 22.71 16.03 -9.81
C ASP A 8 24.12 15.94 -9.19
N PRO A 9 24.41 16.70 -8.12
CA PRO A 9 25.72 16.68 -7.49
C PRO A 9 26.07 15.31 -6.87
N GLN A 10 25.07 14.50 -6.52
CA GLN A 10 25.26 13.16 -5.95
C GLN A 10 25.46 12.08 -7.00
N LYS A 11 25.24 12.38 -8.27
CA LYS A 11 25.35 11.42 -9.38
C LYS A 11 24.55 10.14 -9.15
N ARG A 12 23.35 10.28 -8.57
CA ARG A 12 22.47 9.15 -8.29
C ARG A 12 22.11 8.37 -9.56
N PRO A 13 21.85 7.07 -9.46
CA PRO A 13 21.37 6.30 -10.60
C PRO A 13 20.07 6.89 -11.16
N VAL A 14 20.00 6.98 -12.48
CA VAL A 14 18.77 7.33 -13.18
C VAL A 14 18.02 6.05 -13.49
N LEU A 15 16.77 5.96 -13.07
CA LEU A 15 15.88 4.83 -13.34
C LEU A 15 14.95 5.17 -14.51
N HIS A 16 14.67 4.17 -15.32
CA HIS A 16 13.62 4.25 -16.33
C HIS A 16 12.50 3.28 -15.96
N PRO A 17 11.23 3.67 -16.08
CA PRO A 17 10.12 2.76 -15.84
C PRO A 17 10.09 1.65 -16.90
N GLN A 18 9.47 0.53 -16.54
CA GLN A 18 9.26 -0.63 -17.42
C GLN A 18 10.55 -1.22 -18.00
N GLY A 19 11.60 -1.30 -17.22
CA GLY A 19 12.82 -1.87 -17.73
C GLY A 19 13.87 -2.22 -16.69
N ASN A 20 14.90 -2.89 -17.16
CA ASN A 20 16.10 -3.16 -16.39
C ASN A 20 17.14 -2.06 -16.71
N PHE A 21 17.43 -1.23 -15.73
CA PHE A 21 18.30 -0.09 -15.90
C PHE A 21 19.09 0.24 -14.64
N SER A 22 20.38 0.53 -14.79
CA SER A 22 21.26 0.90 -13.68
C SER A 22 21.26 -0.10 -12.50
N GLY A 23 21.04 -1.38 -12.78
CA GLY A 23 20.99 -2.43 -11.76
C GLY A 23 19.64 -2.57 -11.05
N TYR A 24 18.59 -1.94 -11.58
CA TYR A 24 17.22 -2.03 -11.09
C TYR A 24 16.31 -2.65 -12.14
N GLU A 25 15.40 -3.49 -11.68
CA GLU A 25 14.27 -4.02 -12.45
C GLU A 25 13.00 -3.29 -12.04
N THR A 26 12.43 -2.50 -12.95
CA THR A 26 11.34 -1.55 -12.67
C THR A 26 10.05 -1.87 -13.43
N MET A 27 9.90 -3.08 -13.95
CA MET A 27 8.77 -3.44 -14.80
C MET A 27 7.41 -3.19 -14.12
N HIS A 28 6.48 -2.63 -14.89
CA HIS A 28 5.12 -2.35 -14.44
C HIS A 28 4.23 -3.59 -14.49
N TYR A 29 3.27 -3.66 -13.57
CA TYR A 29 2.08 -4.53 -13.60
C TYR A 29 2.39 -6.01 -13.89
N ARG A 30 3.46 -6.53 -13.30
CA ARG A 30 3.77 -7.95 -13.41
C ARG A 30 2.87 -8.78 -12.53
N SER A 31 2.42 -9.92 -13.05
CA SER A 31 1.72 -10.91 -12.26
C SER A 31 2.56 -11.36 -11.05
N TYR A 32 1.92 -11.93 -10.06
CA TYR A 32 2.59 -12.44 -8.87
C TYR A 32 3.73 -13.41 -9.20
N GLY A 33 3.48 -14.37 -10.11
CA GLY A 33 4.49 -15.33 -10.55
C GLY A 33 5.65 -14.69 -11.33
N GLU A 34 5.37 -13.73 -12.19
CA GLU A 34 6.41 -12.98 -12.89
C GLU A 34 7.27 -12.16 -11.92
N SER A 35 6.66 -11.50 -10.95
CA SER A 35 7.37 -10.75 -9.92
C SER A 35 8.32 -11.64 -9.12
N GLN A 36 7.91 -12.86 -8.78
CA GLN A 36 8.80 -13.85 -8.16
C GLN A 36 10.01 -14.18 -9.04
N ASN A 37 9.83 -14.26 -10.36
CA ASN A 37 10.91 -14.55 -11.28
C ASN A 37 11.88 -13.37 -11.40
N TYR A 38 11.37 -12.13 -11.48
CA TYR A 38 12.21 -10.93 -11.51
C TYR A 38 13.06 -10.78 -10.24
N MET A 39 12.51 -11.09 -9.08
CA MET A 39 13.27 -11.05 -7.83
C MET A 39 14.41 -12.09 -7.75
N ARG A 40 14.42 -13.12 -8.61
CA ARG A 40 15.53 -14.06 -8.70
C ARG A 40 16.72 -13.52 -9.51
N LEU A 41 16.50 -12.47 -10.29
CA LEU A 41 17.55 -11.82 -11.07
C LEU A 41 18.53 -11.06 -10.15
N PRO A 42 19.71 -10.71 -10.62
CA PRO A 42 20.70 -10.00 -9.80
C PRO A 42 20.33 -8.56 -9.49
N GLU A 43 19.42 -7.97 -10.24
CA GLU A 43 18.99 -6.59 -10.10
C GLU A 43 18.16 -6.38 -8.84
N ILE A 44 18.09 -5.14 -8.37
CA ILE A 44 17.17 -4.71 -7.32
C ILE A 44 15.77 -4.59 -7.93
N PHE A 45 14.83 -5.39 -7.44
CA PHE A 45 13.45 -5.32 -7.88
C PHE A 45 12.74 -4.15 -7.20
N MET A 46 12.24 -3.21 -8.01
CA MET A 46 11.52 -2.02 -7.55
C MET A 46 10.52 -1.59 -8.64
N PRO A 47 9.37 -2.25 -8.76
CA PRO A 47 8.37 -1.87 -9.76
C PRO A 47 7.92 -0.42 -9.53
N THR A 48 8.09 0.40 -10.57
CA THR A 48 7.71 1.82 -10.51
C THR A 48 6.21 2.04 -10.65
N GLU A 49 5.47 1.01 -11.04
CA GLU A 49 4.02 0.89 -10.93
C GLU A 49 3.65 -0.57 -10.72
N PHE A 50 2.81 -0.87 -9.76
CA PHE A 50 2.25 -2.21 -9.55
C PHE A 50 0.86 -2.13 -8.91
N LEU A 51 0.06 -3.17 -9.09
CA LEU A 51 -1.30 -3.26 -8.59
C LEU A 51 -2.13 -2.03 -8.96
N HIS A 52 -2.40 -1.89 -10.26
CA HIS A 52 -3.32 -0.88 -10.78
C HIS A 52 -4.67 -1.00 -10.09
N GLY A 53 -5.17 0.08 -9.51
CA GLY A 53 -6.39 0.08 -8.71
C GLY A 53 -7.62 -0.48 -9.42
N LEU A 54 -7.67 -0.35 -10.74
CA LEU A 54 -8.81 -0.79 -11.55
C LEU A 54 -8.64 -2.21 -12.12
N TYR A 55 -7.41 -2.61 -12.55
CA TYR A 55 -7.25 -3.79 -13.40
C TYR A 55 -6.60 -5.01 -12.74
N ASP A 56 -5.70 -4.81 -11.81
CA ASP A 56 -4.82 -5.86 -11.28
C ASP A 56 -5.27 -6.40 -9.92
N GLY A 57 -6.56 -6.35 -9.59
CA GLY A 57 -7.06 -6.66 -8.25
C GLY A 57 -6.79 -5.53 -7.25
N GLY A 58 -6.23 -4.44 -7.76
CA GLY A 58 -6.12 -3.17 -7.05
C GLY A 58 -5.35 -3.22 -5.74
N HIS A 59 -5.74 -2.34 -4.86
CA HIS A 59 -5.13 -2.16 -3.54
C HIS A 59 -5.81 -3.01 -2.45
N GLY A 60 -6.58 -4.04 -2.85
CA GLY A 60 -7.30 -4.94 -1.96
C GLY A 60 -6.53 -6.21 -1.60
N ALA A 61 -7.13 -7.36 -1.84
CA ALA A 61 -6.58 -8.65 -1.46
C ALA A 61 -5.19 -8.94 -2.05
N GLY A 62 -4.95 -8.56 -3.30
CA GLY A 62 -3.66 -8.78 -3.98
C GLY A 62 -2.48 -8.07 -3.31
N LEU A 63 -2.68 -6.91 -2.70
CA LEU A 63 -1.61 -6.16 -2.05
C LEU A 63 -0.94 -6.96 -0.93
N TYR A 64 -1.72 -7.69 -0.12
CA TYR A 64 -1.15 -8.47 0.98
C TYR A 64 -0.17 -9.51 0.47
N ASP A 65 -0.53 -10.27 -0.55
CA ASP A 65 0.30 -11.34 -1.10
C ASP A 65 1.58 -10.77 -1.73
N TYR A 66 1.46 -9.73 -2.55
CA TYR A 66 2.61 -9.05 -3.13
C TYR A 66 3.54 -8.49 -2.05
N TRP A 67 2.99 -7.82 -1.05
CA TRP A 67 3.79 -7.20 0.00
C TRP A 67 4.52 -8.21 0.86
N GLU A 68 3.85 -9.32 1.25
CA GLU A 68 4.48 -10.39 2.03
C GLU A 68 5.61 -11.09 1.25
N MET A 69 5.48 -11.19 -0.06
CA MET A 69 6.54 -11.69 -0.94
C MET A 69 7.69 -10.69 -1.04
N MET A 70 7.38 -9.44 -1.35
CA MET A 70 8.36 -8.39 -1.63
C MET A 70 9.20 -8.06 -0.39
N ARG A 71 8.59 -7.83 0.76
CA ARG A 71 9.31 -7.44 1.99
C ARG A 71 10.25 -8.53 2.54
N LYS A 72 10.02 -9.77 2.20
CA LYS A 72 10.86 -10.90 2.62
C LYS A 72 12.05 -11.12 1.69
N HIS A 73 12.06 -10.51 0.55
CA HIS A 73 13.10 -10.73 -0.45
C HIS A 73 14.23 -9.71 -0.33
N PRO A 74 15.49 -10.14 -0.15
CA PRO A 74 16.61 -9.24 0.17
C PRO A 74 16.98 -8.26 -0.95
N ARG A 75 16.53 -8.51 -2.18
CA ARG A 75 16.76 -7.62 -3.33
C ARG A 75 15.53 -6.86 -3.77
N CYS A 76 14.48 -6.83 -2.96
CA CYS A 76 13.31 -5.99 -3.24
C CYS A 76 13.40 -4.69 -2.44
N ALA A 77 13.38 -3.57 -3.13
CA ALA A 77 13.40 -2.22 -2.54
C ALA A 77 11.99 -1.65 -2.30
N GLY A 78 10.94 -2.46 -2.46
CA GLY A 78 9.56 -2.01 -2.43
C GLY A 78 9.04 -1.69 -3.83
N GLY A 79 8.00 -0.86 -3.92
CA GLY A 79 7.39 -0.48 -5.19
C GLY A 79 6.39 0.64 -5.01
N PHE A 80 5.82 1.11 -6.13
CA PHE A 80 4.88 2.22 -6.15
C PHE A 80 3.52 1.75 -6.67
N LEU A 81 2.48 1.94 -5.87
CA LEU A 81 1.11 1.61 -6.29
C LEU A 81 0.61 2.65 -7.30
N TRP A 82 -0.09 2.24 -8.30
CA TRP A 82 -0.84 3.10 -9.19
C TRP A 82 -2.31 3.09 -8.78
N VAL A 83 -2.89 4.20 -8.30
CA VAL A 83 -2.30 5.52 -8.16
C VAL A 83 -2.80 6.16 -6.85
N LEU A 84 -2.26 7.31 -6.45
CA LEU A 84 -2.62 7.95 -5.18
C LEU A 84 -4.08 8.38 -5.11
N ALA A 85 -4.58 9.08 -6.12
CA ALA A 85 -5.93 9.63 -6.13
C ALA A 85 -6.63 9.34 -7.45
N ASP A 86 -7.93 9.17 -7.39
CA ASP A 86 -8.77 9.10 -8.58
C ASP A 86 -8.50 10.28 -9.48
N GLU A 87 -8.43 10.03 -10.76
CA GLU A 87 -8.06 11.02 -11.78
C GLU A 87 -9.28 11.64 -12.44
N GLY A 88 -9.23 12.96 -12.60
CA GLY A 88 -10.24 13.68 -13.35
C GLY A 88 -9.73 15.05 -13.77
N VAL A 89 -10.09 15.46 -14.96
CA VAL A 89 -9.70 16.77 -15.53
C VAL A 89 -10.90 17.68 -15.57
N LYS A 90 -10.84 18.81 -14.89
CA LYS A 90 -11.85 19.86 -15.01
C LYS A 90 -11.72 20.56 -16.37
N ARG A 91 -12.62 20.24 -17.27
CA ARG A 91 -12.66 20.79 -18.63
C ARG A 91 -13.21 22.22 -18.62
N VAL A 92 -12.34 23.21 -18.75
CA VAL A 92 -12.75 24.62 -18.84
C VAL A 92 -13.49 24.94 -20.15
N ASP A 93 -13.21 24.19 -21.19
CA ASP A 93 -13.86 24.28 -22.49
C ASP A 93 -15.27 23.65 -22.51
N MET A 94 -15.63 22.88 -21.46
CA MET A 94 -16.91 22.21 -21.28
C MET A 94 -17.64 22.64 -20.00
N ASN A 95 -17.59 23.93 -19.68
CA ASN A 95 -18.26 24.51 -18.50
C ASN A 95 -17.92 23.84 -17.16
N GLY A 96 -16.69 23.34 -17.02
CA GLY A 96 -16.23 22.72 -15.78
C GLY A 96 -16.65 21.25 -15.61
N PHE A 97 -17.09 20.60 -16.69
CA PHE A 97 -17.31 19.15 -16.69
C PHE A 97 -16.05 18.42 -16.22
N ILE A 98 -16.21 17.43 -15.34
CA ILE A 98 -15.12 16.58 -14.90
C ILE A 98 -15.02 15.39 -15.86
N ASP A 99 -13.94 15.38 -16.63
CA ASP A 99 -13.60 14.33 -17.58
C ASP A 99 -12.67 13.32 -16.89
N ASN A 100 -13.18 12.14 -16.64
CA ASN A 100 -12.44 11.02 -16.03
C ASN A 100 -12.25 9.85 -17.01
N CYS A 101 -12.45 10.09 -18.30
CA CYS A 101 -12.39 9.06 -19.33
C CYS A 101 -13.33 7.86 -19.04
N GLY A 102 -14.59 8.16 -18.76
CA GLY A 102 -15.56 7.14 -18.30
C GLY A 102 -15.28 6.74 -16.86
N ASN A 103 -14.96 5.48 -16.61
CA ASN A 103 -14.60 4.96 -15.29
C ASN A 103 -13.09 4.64 -15.15
N TYR A 104 -12.27 5.03 -16.11
CA TYR A 104 -10.83 4.70 -16.07
C TYR A 104 -10.05 5.51 -15.02
N GLY A 105 -10.54 6.66 -14.64
CA GLY A 105 -9.93 7.47 -13.61
C GLY A 105 -10.28 7.04 -12.16
N ALA A 106 -11.12 6.04 -11.97
CA ALA A 106 -11.50 5.54 -10.64
C ALA A 106 -10.53 4.41 -10.20
N ASP A 107 -9.26 4.73 -10.05
CA ASP A 107 -8.18 3.78 -9.77
C ASP A 107 -7.26 4.21 -8.61
N GLY A 108 -7.67 5.24 -7.88
CA GLY A 108 -6.91 5.81 -6.76
C GLY A 108 -6.96 4.99 -5.46
N ILE A 109 -6.03 5.30 -4.59
CA ILE A 109 -6.03 4.88 -3.18
C ILE A 109 -7.04 5.73 -2.40
N VAL A 110 -7.22 6.95 -2.81
CA VAL A 110 -8.21 7.91 -2.30
C VAL A 110 -9.00 8.49 -3.47
N GLY A 111 -10.19 8.99 -3.19
CA GLY A 111 -11.00 9.66 -4.19
C GLY A 111 -10.40 10.98 -4.69
N PRO A 112 -11.03 11.63 -5.68
CA PRO A 112 -10.48 12.81 -6.37
C PRO A 112 -10.32 14.04 -5.49
N HIS A 113 -10.98 14.08 -4.33
CA HIS A 113 -10.82 15.13 -3.32
C HIS A 113 -10.07 14.65 -2.07
N HIS A 114 -9.32 13.56 -2.20
CA HIS A 114 -8.55 12.88 -1.16
C HIS A 114 -9.43 12.29 -0.04
N GLU A 115 -10.67 12.00 -0.30
CA GLU A 115 -11.53 11.22 0.59
C GLU A 115 -11.03 9.78 0.69
N LYS A 116 -11.07 9.23 1.89
CA LYS A 116 -10.54 7.89 2.16
C LYS A 116 -11.51 6.82 1.69
N GLU A 117 -11.06 6.00 0.78
CA GLU A 117 -11.80 4.86 0.25
C GLU A 117 -11.36 3.53 0.87
N GLY A 118 -11.94 2.43 0.42
CA GLY A 118 -11.60 1.09 0.91
C GLY A 118 -10.12 0.75 0.75
N SER A 119 -9.55 1.13 -0.38
CA SER A 119 -8.13 0.96 -0.72
C SER A 119 -7.20 1.60 0.30
N TYR A 120 -7.52 2.82 0.75
CA TYR A 120 -6.75 3.51 1.78
C TYR A 120 -6.65 2.69 3.08
N PHE A 121 -7.77 2.11 3.53
CA PHE A 121 -7.78 1.33 4.77
C PHE A 121 -7.06 -0.01 4.61
N THR A 122 -7.16 -0.64 3.45
CA THR A 122 -6.42 -1.86 3.13
C THR A 122 -4.91 -1.61 3.16
N ILE A 123 -4.44 -0.57 2.47
CA ILE A 123 -3.02 -0.20 2.43
C ILE A 123 -2.52 0.16 3.83
N LYS A 124 -3.29 0.94 4.58
CA LYS A 124 -2.96 1.28 5.97
C LYS A 124 -2.76 0.03 6.83
N GLN A 125 -3.59 -0.99 6.64
CA GLN A 125 -3.48 -2.24 7.38
C GLN A 125 -2.28 -3.08 6.92
N VAL A 126 -2.11 -3.27 5.62
CA VAL A 126 -1.06 -4.12 5.05
C VAL A 126 0.33 -3.52 5.28
N TRP A 127 0.47 -2.22 5.12
CA TRP A 127 1.74 -1.50 5.30
C TRP A 127 1.96 -0.99 6.72
N CYS A 128 1.07 -1.29 7.65
CA CYS A 128 1.31 -0.96 9.05
C CYS A 128 2.59 -1.64 9.54
N PRO A 129 3.57 -0.89 10.03
CA PRO A 129 4.84 -1.47 10.47
C PRO A 129 4.75 -2.20 11.82
N ILE A 130 3.63 -2.09 12.52
CA ILE A 130 3.32 -2.91 13.70
C ILE A 130 2.17 -3.84 13.33
N GLN A 131 2.46 -5.13 13.25
CA GLN A 131 1.46 -6.14 12.94
C GLN A 131 1.05 -6.91 14.19
N ILE A 132 -0.25 -7.09 14.38
CA ILE A 132 -0.79 -7.97 15.42
C ILE A 132 -0.82 -9.38 14.85
N MET A 133 -0.13 -10.32 15.51
CA MET A 133 0.03 -11.71 15.04
C MET A 133 -1.04 -12.65 15.59
N THR A 134 -2.14 -12.10 16.09
CA THR A 134 -3.26 -12.85 16.67
C THR A 134 -4.51 -12.54 15.86
N ASP A 135 -5.04 -13.53 15.15
CA ASP A 135 -6.17 -13.35 14.24
C ASP A 135 -7.52 -13.32 14.97
N SER A 136 -7.61 -13.98 16.12
CA SER A 136 -8.83 -14.03 16.92
C SER A 136 -8.52 -14.15 18.41
N LEU A 137 -9.44 -13.67 19.23
CA LEU A 137 -9.39 -13.81 20.68
C LEU A 137 -10.55 -14.70 21.12
N ASP A 138 -10.25 -15.66 22.00
CA ASP A 138 -11.25 -16.52 22.60
C ASP A 138 -11.51 -16.14 24.09
N SER A 139 -12.33 -16.94 24.76
CA SER A 139 -12.68 -16.72 26.16
C SER A 139 -11.51 -16.96 27.13
N GLN A 140 -10.42 -17.55 26.68
CA GLN A 140 -9.20 -17.82 27.47
C GLN A 140 -8.12 -16.76 27.25
N PHE A 141 -8.42 -15.68 26.53
CA PHE A 141 -7.45 -14.61 26.26
C PHE A 141 -6.86 -14.03 27.56
N ASP A 142 -5.56 -14.14 27.71
CA ASP A 142 -4.80 -13.77 28.91
C ASP A 142 -4.41 -12.27 28.96
N GLY A 143 -4.88 -11.48 27.98
CA GLY A 143 -4.55 -10.05 27.90
C GLY A 143 -3.25 -9.75 27.15
N LYS A 144 -2.58 -10.75 26.57
CA LYS A 144 -1.31 -10.56 25.86
C LYS A 144 -1.49 -10.71 24.36
N LEU A 145 -1.02 -9.74 23.62
CA LEU A 145 -0.98 -9.77 22.14
C LEU A 145 0.46 -9.89 21.66
N LYS A 146 0.69 -10.84 20.76
CA LYS A 146 1.97 -10.91 20.06
C LYS A 146 1.97 -9.90 18.94
N ILE A 147 2.98 -9.05 18.88
CA ILE A 147 3.20 -8.11 17.77
C ILE A 147 4.49 -8.43 17.04
N GLU A 148 4.52 -8.11 15.74
CA GLU A 148 5.73 -8.06 14.92
C GLU A 148 6.05 -6.59 14.64
N ASN A 149 7.28 -6.18 14.97
CA ASN A 149 7.79 -4.86 14.60
C ASN A 149 8.50 -4.96 13.25
N ARG A 150 7.97 -4.27 12.25
CA ARG A 150 8.48 -4.20 10.87
C ARG A 150 9.15 -2.85 10.56
N TYR A 151 9.36 -2.00 11.57
CA TYR A 151 10.19 -0.82 11.40
C TYR A 151 11.65 -1.21 11.28
N ASP A 152 12.37 -0.63 10.32
CA ASP A 152 13.80 -0.86 10.14
C ASP A 152 14.67 -0.10 11.16
N PHE A 153 14.19 1.07 11.61
CA PHE A 153 14.99 1.99 12.42
C PHE A 153 14.33 2.41 13.73
N LEU A 154 13.15 1.87 14.05
CA LEU A 154 12.40 2.25 15.24
C LEU A 154 12.07 1.04 16.10
N ASN A 155 12.41 1.13 17.40
CA ASN A 155 12.04 0.10 18.37
C ASN A 155 10.60 0.31 18.84
N ALA A 156 9.80 -0.75 18.84
CA ALA A 156 8.38 -0.70 19.21
C ALA A 156 8.14 -0.23 20.65
N ASN A 157 9.14 -0.31 21.55
CA ASN A 157 9.02 0.20 22.92
C ASN A 157 8.92 1.73 23.01
N THR A 158 9.20 2.44 21.92
CA THR A 158 9.00 3.89 21.79
C THR A 158 7.60 4.26 21.27
N CYS A 159 6.82 3.27 20.89
CA CYS A 159 5.46 3.48 20.40
C CYS A 159 4.48 3.52 21.56
N ARG A 160 3.46 4.35 21.41
CA ARG A 160 2.31 4.37 22.31
C ARG A 160 1.23 3.45 21.76
N PHE A 161 0.78 2.48 22.57
CA PHE A 161 -0.27 1.55 22.19
C PHE A 161 -1.55 1.88 22.96
N THR A 162 -2.65 1.98 22.23
CA THR A 162 -3.98 2.11 22.82
C THR A 162 -4.88 1.00 22.29
N TYR A 163 -5.83 0.56 23.11
CA TYR A 163 -6.79 -0.45 22.69
C TYR A 163 -8.22 -0.05 23.00
N LYS A 164 -9.14 -0.57 22.20
CA LYS A 164 -10.59 -0.54 22.46
C LYS A 164 -11.15 -1.95 22.28
N TYR A 165 -11.82 -2.45 23.30
CA TYR A 165 -12.67 -3.63 23.16
C TYR A 165 -14.09 -3.14 22.89
N VAL A 166 -14.64 -3.55 21.77
CA VAL A 166 -15.90 -3.01 21.27
C VAL A 166 -16.88 -4.13 20.93
N GLN A 167 -18.15 -3.86 21.17
CA GLN A 167 -19.24 -4.65 20.65
C GLN A 167 -19.77 -3.99 19.37
N LEU A 168 -19.71 -4.73 18.28
CA LEU A 168 -20.31 -4.28 17.02
C LEU A 168 -21.81 -4.55 17.04
N PRO A 169 -22.62 -3.67 16.42
CA PRO A 169 -24.05 -3.95 16.26
C PRO A 169 -24.24 -5.15 15.32
N SER A 170 -25.36 -5.84 15.44
CA SER A 170 -25.77 -6.81 14.43
C SER A 170 -26.13 -6.09 13.12
N VAL A 171 -26.20 -6.82 12.02
CA VAL A 171 -26.53 -6.24 10.70
C VAL A 171 -27.90 -5.56 10.69
N THR A 172 -28.79 -5.99 11.57
CA THR A 172 -30.16 -5.45 11.70
C THR A 172 -30.28 -4.32 12.70
N ASP A 173 -29.28 -4.09 13.55
CA ASP A 173 -29.32 -3.07 14.58
C ASP A 173 -29.02 -1.69 13.99
N LYS A 174 -29.85 -0.72 14.32
CA LYS A 174 -29.61 0.68 13.95
C LYS A 174 -28.66 1.41 14.91
N GLY A 175 -28.12 0.71 15.91
CA GLY A 175 -27.17 1.25 16.87
C GLY A 175 -25.76 1.32 16.33
N GLY A 176 -24.93 2.20 16.88
CA GLY A 176 -23.51 2.28 16.60
C GLY A 176 -22.68 1.30 17.43
N MET A 177 -21.37 1.30 17.18
CA MET A 177 -20.39 0.55 17.94
C MET A 177 -20.38 0.97 19.43
N LYS A 178 -20.42 -0.01 20.35
CA LYS A 178 -20.36 0.23 21.80
C LYS A 178 -18.98 -0.11 22.31
N VAL A 179 -18.29 0.87 22.90
CA VAL A 179 -17.01 0.64 23.58
C VAL A 179 -17.26 -0.01 24.93
N MET A 180 -16.77 -1.23 25.13
CA MET A 180 -16.92 -2.01 26.36
C MET A 180 -15.75 -1.78 27.32
N LYS A 181 -14.54 -1.63 26.76
CA LYS A 181 -13.31 -1.36 27.51
C LYS A 181 -12.31 -0.63 26.62
N GLN A 182 -11.52 0.23 27.21
CA GLN A 182 -10.39 0.86 26.53
C GLN A 182 -9.27 1.13 27.52
N GLY A 183 -8.05 1.30 26.98
CA GLY A 183 -6.88 1.59 27.79
C GLY A 183 -5.62 1.80 26.94
N GLU A 184 -4.52 1.90 27.63
CA GLU A 184 -3.18 2.07 27.10
C GLU A 184 -2.26 1.00 27.68
#